data_60212544be236e7da85b8c3a9d1aa7d1
#
_entry.id   60212544be236e7da85b8c3a9d1aa7d1
#
_cell.length_a   1.000
_cell.length_b   1.000
_cell.length_c   1.000
_cell.angle_alpha   90.00
_cell.angle_beta   90.00
_cell.angle_gamma   90.00
#
_symmetry.space_group_name_H-M   'P 1'
#
loop_
_entity.id
_entity.type
_entity.pdbx_description
1 polymer ?
#
loop_
_entity_poly.entity_id
_entity_poly.type
_entity_poly.pdbx_seq_one_letter_code
_entity_poly.pdbx_strand_id
1 'polypeptide(L)'
;MTKSFLFLISLSFIIFINCQENYEMLNLKNFEWKNRVLIIGGDSSKFKSQLDQINLESNEFTDRDLVIILIEKDNSRISYDGLKTIKSIDYDSTLNLRNKYNFKEFKLILIGKDGYEKYNSKKLVSINVIYELIDGMPMRKQEIKERN
;
A
#
# COMPACT_ATOMS: atom_id res chain seq x y z
N MET A 1 -50.89 24.08 -9.65
CA MET A 1 -49.47 24.47 -9.59
C MET A 1 -48.67 23.90 -8.38
N THR A 2 -49.28 23.26 -7.43
CA THR A 2 -48.60 22.79 -6.18
C THR A 2 -48.08 21.36 -6.22
N LYS A 3 -48.48 20.52 -7.16
CA LYS A 3 -48.02 19.12 -7.25
C LYS A 3 -46.66 18.92 -7.93
N SER A 4 -46.29 19.82 -8.83
CA SER A 4 -44.99 19.74 -9.55
C SER A 4 -43.81 20.19 -8.68
N PHE A 5 -44.02 21.05 -7.69
CA PHE A 5 -42.98 21.57 -6.83
C PHE A 5 -42.52 20.53 -5.79
N LEU A 6 -43.44 19.70 -5.31
CA LEU A 6 -43.12 18.58 -4.39
C LEU A 6 -42.33 17.46 -5.04
N PHE A 7 -42.48 17.25 -6.36
CA PHE A 7 -41.76 16.21 -7.08
C PHE A 7 -40.29 16.60 -7.33
N LEU A 8 -40.02 17.89 -7.49
CA LEU A 8 -38.65 18.41 -7.66
C LEU A 8 -37.84 18.35 -6.36
N ILE A 9 -38.47 18.50 -5.19
CA ILE A 9 -37.79 18.40 -3.88
C ILE A 9 -37.43 16.94 -3.55
N SER A 10 -38.24 15.97 -3.97
CA SER A 10 -37.96 14.54 -3.75
C SER A 10 -36.80 14.03 -4.63
N LEU A 11 -36.58 14.61 -5.79
CA LEU A 11 -35.51 14.22 -6.71
C LEU A 11 -34.13 14.76 -6.27
N SER A 12 -34.08 15.89 -5.57
CA SER A 12 -32.83 16.46 -5.05
C SER A 12 -32.27 15.70 -3.83
N PHE A 13 -33.10 14.88 -3.15
CA PHE A 13 -32.67 14.11 -1.97
C PHE A 13 -31.99 12.77 -2.32
N ILE A 14 -32.08 12.33 -3.58
CA ILE A 14 -31.54 11.04 -4.02
C ILE A 14 -30.05 11.11 -4.41
N ILE A 15 -29.48 12.32 -4.53
CA ILE A 15 -28.09 12.49 -4.99
C ILE A 15 -27.06 12.44 -3.81
N PHE A 16 -27.49 12.36 -2.57
CA PHE A 16 -26.61 12.09 -1.43
C PHE A 16 -26.39 10.58 -1.21
N ILE A 17 -26.17 9.80 -2.27
CA ILE A 17 -25.79 8.41 -2.14
C ILE A 17 -24.28 8.31 -1.98
N ASN A 18 -23.84 8.25 -0.72
CA ASN A 18 -22.74 7.47 -0.19
C ASN A 18 -21.54 7.26 -1.13
N CYS A 19 -20.66 8.23 -1.18
CA CYS A 19 -19.24 7.94 -1.31
C CYS A 19 -18.76 7.48 0.08
N GLN A 20 -19.09 6.25 0.47
CA GLN A 20 -18.44 5.59 1.58
C GLN A 20 -17.05 5.18 1.08
N GLU A 21 -16.06 6.02 1.30
CA GLU A 21 -14.68 5.60 1.15
C GLU A 21 -14.45 4.45 2.14
N ASN A 22 -14.32 3.24 1.60
CA ASN A 22 -14.00 2.06 2.39
C ASN A 22 -12.51 2.16 2.78
N TYR A 23 -12.27 2.69 3.98
CA TYR A 23 -10.94 2.69 4.59
C TYR A 23 -10.61 1.30 5.11
N GLU A 24 -9.41 0.83 4.82
CA GLU A 24 -8.88 -0.42 5.34
C GLU A 24 -8.17 -0.18 6.68
N MET A 25 -8.61 -0.86 7.73
CA MET A 25 -7.92 -0.88 9.01
C MET A 25 -6.69 -1.77 8.88
N LEU A 26 -5.50 -1.20 9.06
CA LEU A 26 -4.26 -1.88 8.79
C LEU A 26 -3.55 -2.34 10.07
N ASN A 27 -3.33 -3.65 10.17
CA ASN A 27 -2.45 -4.24 11.17
C ASN A 27 -1.37 -5.08 10.46
N LEU A 28 -0.11 -4.73 10.61
CA LEU A 28 1.01 -5.44 9.97
C LEU A 28 1.07 -6.93 10.36
N LYS A 29 0.59 -7.32 11.53
CA LYS A 29 0.50 -8.74 11.93
C LYS A 29 -0.38 -9.58 11.00
N ASN A 30 -1.35 -8.96 10.32
CA ASN A 30 -2.21 -9.68 9.38
C ASN A 30 -1.48 -10.20 8.14
N PHE A 31 -0.28 -9.68 7.87
CA PHE A 31 0.58 -10.08 6.75
C PHE A 31 1.59 -11.16 7.15
N GLU A 32 1.83 -11.38 8.44
CA GLU A 32 2.77 -12.39 8.90
C GLU A 32 2.41 -13.78 8.32
N TRP A 33 3.41 -14.47 7.84
CA TRP A 33 3.36 -15.78 7.18
C TRP A 33 2.58 -15.82 5.84
N LYS A 34 1.97 -14.71 5.41
CA LYS A 34 1.20 -14.60 4.17
C LYS A 34 1.92 -13.75 3.13
N ASN A 35 2.27 -12.53 3.51
CA ASN A 35 2.78 -11.53 2.58
C ASN A 35 4.09 -10.91 3.08
N ARG A 36 4.91 -10.50 2.15
CA ARG A 36 5.97 -9.51 2.37
C ARG A 36 5.37 -8.13 2.22
N VAL A 37 5.92 -7.14 2.91
CA VAL A 37 5.38 -5.78 2.87
C VAL A 37 6.48 -4.79 2.51
N LEU A 38 6.24 -4.03 1.46
CA LEU A 38 7.08 -2.90 1.07
C LEU A 38 6.40 -1.61 1.49
N ILE A 39 6.93 -0.93 2.50
CA ILE A 39 6.42 0.35 2.98
C ILE A 39 7.27 1.46 2.38
N ILE A 40 6.63 2.40 1.72
CA ILE A 40 7.26 3.58 1.15
C ILE A 40 6.59 4.80 1.72
N GLY A 41 7.34 5.70 2.31
CA GLY A 41 6.75 6.87 2.93
C GLY A 41 7.63 8.10 2.91
N GLY A 42 7.02 9.24 3.27
CA GLY A 42 7.65 10.54 3.36
C GLY A 42 7.25 11.50 2.25
N ASP A 43 7.20 12.79 2.61
CA ASP A 43 6.76 13.86 1.72
C ASP A 43 7.96 14.43 0.94
N SER A 44 8.29 13.87 -0.21
CA SER A 44 9.41 14.36 -1.01
C SER A 44 9.31 13.99 -2.48
N SER A 45 10.10 14.65 -3.32
CA SER A 45 10.27 14.29 -4.73
C SER A 45 10.74 12.84 -4.90
N LYS A 46 11.51 12.31 -3.94
CA LYS A 46 11.97 10.92 -3.92
C LYS A 46 10.80 9.93 -3.84
N PHE A 47 9.76 10.24 -3.04
CA PHE A 47 8.58 9.39 -2.96
C PHE A 47 7.94 9.20 -4.34
N LYS A 48 7.69 10.29 -5.07
CA LYS A 48 7.13 10.23 -6.43
C LYS A 48 8.04 9.46 -7.38
N SER A 49 9.33 9.75 -7.39
CA SER A 49 10.29 9.04 -8.25
C SER A 49 10.37 7.55 -7.94
N GLN A 50 10.21 7.15 -6.67
CA GLN A 50 10.16 5.74 -6.29
C GLN A 50 8.89 5.06 -6.80
N LEU A 51 7.74 5.74 -6.76
CA LEU A 51 6.48 5.21 -7.29
C LEU A 51 6.54 5.03 -8.80
N ASP A 52 7.15 5.98 -9.54
CA ASP A 52 7.29 5.89 -10.99
C ASP A 52 8.08 4.62 -11.38
N GLN A 53 9.13 4.27 -10.64
CA GLN A 53 9.89 3.03 -10.87
C GLN A 53 9.06 1.77 -10.60
N ILE A 54 8.23 1.77 -9.56
CA ILE A 54 7.38 0.63 -9.19
C ILE A 54 6.30 0.37 -10.24
N ASN A 55 5.68 1.42 -10.77
CA ASN A 55 4.61 1.31 -11.76
C ASN A 55 5.04 0.59 -13.03
N LEU A 56 6.33 0.64 -13.38
CA LEU A 56 6.86 0.02 -14.61
C LEU A 56 6.90 -1.52 -14.53
N GLU A 57 6.90 -2.12 -13.33
CA GLU A 57 7.16 -3.56 -13.15
C GLU A 57 6.16 -4.26 -12.22
N SER A 58 4.89 -3.87 -12.29
CA SER A 58 3.84 -4.29 -11.34
C SER A 58 3.51 -5.78 -11.31
N ASN A 59 3.83 -6.57 -12.35
CA ASN A 59 3.45 -7.99 -12.41
C ASN A 59 4.26 -8.88 -11.46
N GLU A 60 5.48 -8.49 -11.11
CA GLU A 60 6.40 -9.25 -10.28
C GLU A 60 6.04 -9.22 -8.78
N PHE A 61 5.14 -8.33 -8.38
CA PHE A 61 4.72 -8.20 -6.98
C PHE A 61 3.88 -9.37 -6.51
N THR A 62 2.92 -9.78 -7.32
CA THR A 62 2.02 -10.90 -6.99
C THR A 62 2.78 -12.21 -6.86
N ASP A 63 3.75 -12.46 -7.74
CA ASP A 63 4.58 -13.66 -7.69
C ASP A 63 5.37 -13.78 -6.37
N ARG A 64 5.74 -12.65 -5.78
CA ARG A 64 6.50 -12.58 -4.52
C ARG A 64 5.63 -12.38 -3.29
N ASP A 65 4.32 -12.50 -3.41
CA ASP A 65 3.37 -12.18 -2.33
C ASP A 65 3.68 -10.82 -1.68
N LEU A 66 4.01 -9.81 -2.50
CA LEU A 66 4.46 -8.51 -2.04
C LEU A 66 3.32 -7.49 -2.04
N VAL A 67 2.97 -7.00 -0.85
CA VAL A 67 2.01 -5.92 -0.63
C VAL A 67 2.76 -4.60 -0.53
N ILE A 68 2.21 -3.55 -1.12
CA ILE A 68 2.78 -2.20 -1.05
C ILE A 68 1.92 -1.33 -0.14
N ILE A 69 2.55 -0.64 0.79
CA ILE A 69 1.93 0.38 1.64
C ILE A 69 2.60 1.71 1.34
N LEU A 70 1.81 2.70 0.97
CA LEU A 70 2.23 4.06 0.70
C LEU A 70 1.83 4.95 1.86
N ILE A 71 2.80 5.59 2.51
CA ILE A 71 2.58 6.48 3.66
C ILE A 71 2.85 7.92 3.24
N GLU A 72 1.81 8.65 2.93
CA GLU A 72 1.83 10.08 2.64
C GLU A 72 1.46 10.89 3.89
N LYS A 73 1.53 12.22 3.81
CA LYS A 73 1.25 13.10 4.95
C LYS A 73 -0.16 12.91 5.49
N ASP A 74 -1.13 13.02 4.61
CA ASP A 74 -2.55 13.09 4.98
C ASP A 74 -3.36 11.91 4.43
N ASN A 75 -2.74 11.05 3.61
CA ASN A 75 -3.42 9.92 2.99
C ASN A 75 -2.46 8.75 2.83
N SER A 76 -2.82 7.61 3.39
CA SER A 76 -2.07 6.38 3.20
C SER A 76 -2.87 5.36 2.42
N ARG A 77 -2.18 4.57 1.62
CA ARG A 77 -2.78 3.67 0.65
C ARG A 77 -2.11 2.32 0.69
N ILE A 78 -2.85 1.27 0.34
CA ILE A 78 -2.35 -0.09 0.23
C ILE A 78 -2.72 -0.70 -1.11
N SER A 79 -1.83 -1.52 -1.65
CA SER A 79 -2.06 -2.31 -2.84
C SER A 79 -1.51 -3.73 -2.68
N TYR A 80 -2.29 -4.71 -3.12
CA TYR A 80 -1.96 -6.13 -3.10
C TYR A 80 -1.49 -6.67 -4.45
N ASP A 81 -1.52 -5.86 -5.49
CA ASP A 81 -1.34 -6.27 -6.89
C ASP A 81 -0.42 -5.34 -7.70
N GLY A 82 0.55 -4.73 -7.03
CA GLY A 82 1.55 -3.89 -7.68
C GLY A 82 1.00 -2.54 -8.15
N LEU A 83 0.18 -1.89 -7.34
CA LEU A 83 -0.45 -0.58 -7.58
C LEU A 83 -1.56 -0.57 -8.65
N LYS A 84 -2.04 -1.73 -9.12
CA LYS A 84 -3.18 -1.80 -10.03
C LYS A 84 -4.48 -1.45 -9.32
N THR A 85 -4.67 -1.98 -8.11
CA THR A 85 -5.80 -1.66 -7.24
C THR A 85 -5.28 -1.01 -5.96
N ILE A 86 -5.78 0.17 -5.65
CA ILE A 86 -5.35 0.97 -4.50
C ILE A 86 -6.54 1.17 -3.57
N LYS A 87 -6.34 0.91 -2.27
CA LYS A 87 -7.32 1.19 -1.21
C LYS A 87 -6.76 2.20 -0.23
N SER A 88 -7.60 3.07 0.29
CA SER A 88 -7.24 4.00 1.35
C SER A 88 -7.09 3.28 2.69
N ILE A 89 -6.12 3.70 3.50
CA ILE A 89 -5.91 3.22 4.87
C ILE A 89 -6.52 4.24 5.83
N ASP A 90 -7.10 3.76 6.92
CA ASP A 90 -7.67 4.63 7.94
C ASP A 90 -6.60 5.51 8.62
N TYR A 91 -7.06 6.61 9.21
CA TYR A 91 -6.17 7.61 9.80
C TYR A 91 -5.34 7.05 10.96
N ASP A 92 -5.93 6.26 11.85
CA ASP A 92 -5.24 5.74 13.04
C ASP A 92 -4.15 4.75 12.65
N SER A 93 -4.42 3.88 11.69
CA SER A 93 -3.42 2.98 11.09
C SER A 93 -2.28 3.75 10.43
N THR A 94 -2.61 4.82 9.69
CA THR A 94 -1.62 5.72 9.08
C THR A 94 -0.72 6.34 10.14
N LEU A 95 -1.31 6.91 11.20
CA LEU A 95 -0.58 7.55 12.29
C LEU A 95 0.34 6.56 13.03
N ASN A 96 -0.16 5.36 13.30
CA ASN A 96 0.61 4.29 13.93
C ASN A 96 1.83 3.89 13.10
N LEU A 97 1.68 3.73 11.78
CA LEU A 97 2.80 3.42 10.89
C LEU A 97 3.80 4.56 10.79
N ARG A 98 3.33 5.81 10.68
CA ARG A 98 4.21 6.99 10.66
C ARG A 98 5.05 7.08 11.93
N ASN A 99 4.44 6.87 13.09
CA ASN A 99 5.13 6.91 14.38
C ASN A 99 6.11 5.74 14.54
N LYS A 100 5.67 4.52 14.24
CA LYS A 100 6.49 3.32 14.37
C LYS A 100 7.78 3.39 13.54
N TYR A 101 7.68 3.86 12.29
CA TYR A 101 8.82 3.87 11.36
C TYR A 101 9.44 5.27 11.16
N ASN A 102 8.91 6.29 11.82
CA ASN A 102 9.41 7.68 11.76
C ASN A 102 9.52 8.20 10.31
N PHE A 103 8.40 8.25 9.59
CA PHE A 103 8.31 8.78 8.22
C PHE A 103 8.27 10.31 8.21
N LYS A 104 9.30 10.98 8.73
CA LYS A 104 9.49 12.45 8.57
C LYS A 104 10.12 12.80 7.22
N GLU A 105 10.94 11.89 6.70
CA GLU A 105 11.62 11.99 5.41
C GLU A 105 11.33 10.75 4.59
N PHE A 106 11.70 10.79 3.31
CA PHE A 106 11.61 9.61 2.44
C PHE A 106 12.30 8.41 3.09
N LYS A 107 11.58 7.31 3.14
CA LYS A 107 12.07 6.02 3.59
C LYS A 107 11.34 4.88 2.87
N LEU A 108 12.09 3.85 2.52
CA LEU A 108 11.60 2.59 2.00
C LEU A 108 11.98 1.48 2.97
N ILE A 109 11.04 0.61 3.31
CA ILE A 109 11.24 -0.49 4.27
C ILE A 109 10.66 -1.77 3.66
N LEU A 110 11.46 -2.84 3.64
CA LEU A 110 11.00 -4.18 3.28
C LEU A 110 10.86 -5.03 4.54
N ILE A 111 9.67 -5.61 4.74
CA ILE A 111 9.35 -6.54 5.83
C ILE A 111 9.15 -7.93 5.23
N GLY A 112 9.78 -8.94 5.81
CA GLY A 112 9.61 -10.34 5.43
C GLY A 112 8.28 -10.93 5.90
N LYS A 113 7.94 -12.15 5.43
CA LYS A 113 6.76 -12.89 5.91
C LYS A 113 6.82 -13.22 7.41
N ASP A 114 8.01 -13.25 8.00
CA ASP A 114 8.23 -13.42 9.43
C ASP A 114 7.98 -12.16 10.27
N GLY A 115 7.48 -11.08 9.65
CA GLY A 115 7.17 -9.81 10.31
C GLY A 115 8.38 -8.92 10.62
N TYR A 116 9.62 -9.36 10.32
CA TYR A 116 10.83 -8.60 10.60
C TYR A 116 11.28 -7.75 9.41
N GLU A 117 11.86 -6.58 9.73
CA GLU A 117 12.51 -5.72 8.73
C GLU A 117 13.72 -6.44 8.11
N LYS A 118 13.75 -6.50 6.78
CA LYS A 118 14.83 -7.12 6.00
C LYS A 118 15.72 -6.09 5.32
N TYR A 119 15.17 -4.91 5.04
CA TYR A 119 15.89 -3.84 4.39
C TYR A 119 15.24 -2.50 4.68
N ASN A 120 16.03 -1.44 4.79
CA ASN A 120 15.55 -0.07 4.78
C ASN A 120 16.51 0.86 4.04
N SER A 121 15.96 1.93 3.47
CA SER A 121 16.75 2.94 2.77
C SER A 121 16.09 4.30 2.86
N LYS A 122 16.90 5.34 2.97
CA LYS A 122 16.52 6.75 2.80
C LYS A 122 16.86 7.28 1.41
N LYS A 123 17.36 6.42 0.53
CA LYS A 123 17.68 6.73 -0.88
C LYS A 123 16.72 5.98 -1.78
N LEU A 124 16.57 6.45 -3.02
CA LEU A 124 15.88 5.70 -4.06
C LEU A 124 16.53 4.33 -4.24
N VAL A 125 15.70 3.32 -4.42
CA VAL A 125 16.12 1.93 -4.57
C VAL A 125 15.49 1.38 -5.84
N SER A 126 16.29 0.81 -6.73
CA SER A 126 15.73 0.08 -7.87
C SER A 126 14.87 -1.07 -7.37
N ILE A 127 13.71 -1.27 -8.00
CA ILE A 127 12.81 -2.34 -7.62
C ILE A 127 13.45 -3.73 -7.80
N ASN A 128 14.37 -3.87 -8.76
CA ASN A 128 15.13 -5.10 -8.96
C ASN A 128 15.97 -5.49 -7.72
N VAL A 129 16.53 -4.50 -7.01
CA VAL A 129 17.23 -4.76 -5.74
C VAL A 129 16.27 -5.36 -4.70
N ILE A 130 15.03 -4.87 -4.64
CA ILE A 130 14.01 -5.42 -3.74
C ILE A 130 13.65 -6.86 -4.13
N TYR A 131 13.51 -7.14 -5.42
CA TYR A 131 13.25 -8.49 -5.92
C TYR A 131 14.40 -9.45 -5.60
N GLU A 132 15.64 -9.06 -5.87
CA GLU A 132 16.83 -9.85 -5.54
C GLU A 132 16.92 -10.17 -4.03
N LEU A 133 16.64 -9.17 -3.18
CA LEU A 133 16.58 -9.39 -1.73
C LEU A 133 15.51 -10.42 -1.35
N ILE A 134 14.31 -10.30 -1.93
CA ILE A 134 13.21 -11.24 -1.67
C ILE A 134 13.57 -12.64 -2.18
N ASP A 135 14.07 -12.76 -3.41
CA ASP A 135 14.38 -14.04 -4.04
C ASP A 135 15.56 -14.75 -3.33
N GLY A 136 16.42 -13.98 -2.63
CA GLY A 136 17.45 -14.50 -1.73
C GLY A 136 16.92 -15.09 -0.41
N MET A 137 15.69 -14.78 0.01
CA MET A 137 15.14 -15.22 1.30
C MET A 137 14.89 -16.73 1.33
N PRO A 138 15.17 -17.43 2.47
CA PRO A 138 14.97 -18.89 2.59
C PRO A 138 13.54 -19.34 2.25
N MET A 139 12.52 -18.64 2.77
CA MET A 139 11.11 -18.97 2.49
C MET A 139 10.78 -18.82 1.00
N ARG A 140 11.29 -17.77 0.33
CA ARG A 140 11.07 -17.57 -1.10
C ARG A 140 11.71 -18.67 -1.94
N LYS A 141 12.92 -19.09 -1.59
CA LYS A 141 13.60 -20.21 -2.26
C LYS A 141 12.80 -21.51 -2.14
N GLN A 142 12.14 -21.73 -1.00
CA GLN A 142 11.25 -22.87 -0.82
C GLN A 142 9.97 -22.74 -1.66
N GLU A 143 9.32 -21.55 -1.65
CA GLU A 143 8.13 -21.27 -2.48
C GLU A 143 8.39 -21.55 -3.98
N ILE A 144 9.56 -21.13 -4.48
CA ILE A 144 9.95 -21.38 -5.88
C ILE A 144 10.11 -22.90 -6.15
N LYS A 145 10.69 -23.65 -5.22
CA LYS A 145 10.85 -25.11 -5.36
C LYS A 145 9.53 -25.86 -5.36
N GLU A 146 8.55 -25.39 -4.58
CA GLU A 146 7.23 -26.01 -4.47
C GLU A 146 6.33 -25.73 -5.67
N ARG A 147 6.64 -24.66 -6.46
CA ARG A 147 5.89 -24.31 -7.69
C ARG A 147 6.42 -24.99 -8.95
N ASN A 148 7.63 -25.53 -8.93
CA ASN A 148 8.29 -26.26 -10.04
C ASN A 148 8.18 -27.77 -9.85
#